data_b64f618f62d2c8488ad4ad53b2080de9
#
_entry.id   b64f618f62d2c8488ad4ad53b2080de9
#
_cell.length_a   1.000
_cell.length_b   1.000
_cell.length_c   1.000
_cell.angle_alpha   90.00
_cell.angle_beta   90.00
_cell.angle_gamma   90.00
#
_symmetry.space_group_name_H-M   'P 1'
#
loop_
_entity.id
_entity.type
_entity.pdbx_description
1 polymer ?
#
loop_
_entity_poly.entity_id
_entity_poly.type
_entity_poly.pdbx_seq_one_letter_code
_entity_poly.pdbx_strand_id
1 'polypeptide(L)'
;TIRILLAADVPLFGICLGHQLLARALGAETVKLPFGHHGANHPVVNLETGRVEITSQNHNYAVPRESLDPAVAAPTHMSLNDDSVEGLEAVGRDIYSVQYHPEAAPGPSDSLYLFQRFRRSMLARRPAVREPAQLLEGKRHATQG
;
A
#
# COMPACT_ATOMS: atom_id res chain seq x y z
N THR A 1 2.83 -1.81 15.46
CA THR A 1 2.17 -2.80 14.57
C THR A 1 2.73 -2.77 13.16
N ILE A 2 2.75 -1.62 12.43
CA ILE A 2 3.27 -1.55 11.05
C ILE A 2 4.72 -2.06 10.96
N ARG A 3 5.61 -1.65 11.87
CA ARG A 3 7.01 -2.11 11.89
C ARG A 3 7.15 -3.63 12.06
N ILE A 4 6.25 -4.26 12.80
CA ILE A 4 6.22 -5.72 12.94
C ILE A 4 5.84 -6.38 11.61
N LEU A 5 4.86 -5.85 10.89
CA LEU A 5 4.47 -6.32 9.56
C LEU A 5 5.59 -6.12 8.53
N LEU A 6 6.29 -4.99 8.60
CA LEU A 6 7.47 -4.72 7.77
C LEU A 6 8.59 -5.74 8.05
N ALA A 7 8.86 -6.04 9.33
CA ALA A 7 9.87 -7.04 9.71
C ALA A 7 9.49 -8.46 9.26
N ALA A 8 8.20 -8.80 9.23
CA ALA A 8 7.70 -10.08 8.75
C ALA A 8 7.68 -10.19 7.22
N ASP A 9 7.97 -9.10 6.50
CA ASP A 9 7.99 -9.02 5.05
C ASP A 9 6.72 -9.57 4.38
N VAL A 10 5.55 -9.29 4.96
CA VAL A 10 4.26 -9.66 4.40
C VAL A 10 3.77 -8.60 3.41
N PRO A 11 2.99 -8.96 2.39
CA PRO A 11 2.33 -7.97 1.53
C PRO A 11 1.48 -7.02 2.35
N LEU A 12 1.58 -5.72 2.05
CA LEU A 12 0.88 -4.68 2.80
C LEU A 12 0.36 -3.60 1.85
N PHE A 13 -0.90 -3.26 1.99
CA PHE A 13 -1.52 -2.16 1.28
C PHE A 13 -2.13 -1.16 2.27
N GLY A 14 -1.58 0.05 2.32
CA GLY A 14 -2.03 1.15 3.19
C GLY A 14 -2.96 2.12 2.46
N ILE A 15 -4.06 2.50 3.09
CA ILE A 15 -5.04 3.45 2.57
C ILE A 15 -5.21 4.60 3.56
N CYS A 16 -5.16 5.84 3.09
CA CYS A 16 -5.33 7.08 3.83
C CYS A 16 -4.44 7.16 5.09
N LEU A 17 -4.97 6.97 6.28
CA LEU A 17 -4.17 6.89 7.50
C LEU A 17 -3.11 5.78 7.42
N GLY A 18 -3.44 4.66 6.78
CA GLY A 18 -2.50 3.56 6.53
C GLY A 18 -1.29 3.98 5.68
N HIS A 19 -1.49 4.86 4.69
CA HIS A 19 -0.42 5.48 3.92
C HIS A 19 0.51 6.31 4.81
N GLN A 20 -0.04 7.17 5.65
CA GLN A 20 0.73 8.03 6.55
C GLN A 20 1.52 7.20 7.58
N LEU A 21 0.91 6.17 8.15
CA LEU A 21 1.56 5.26 9.09
C LEU A 21 2.67 4.45 8.42
N LEU A 22 2.48 4.00 7.19
CA LEU A 22 3.50 3.31 6.41
C LEU A 22 4.67 4.24 6.09
N ALA A 23 4.40 5.45 5.62
CA ALA A 23 5.42 6.46 5.36
C ALA A 23 6.30 6.71 6.59
N ARG A 24 5.67 6.92 7.74
CA ARG A 24 6.35 7.10 9.03
C ARG A 24 7.19 5.88 9.43
N ALA A 25 6.67 4.68 9.23
CA ALA A 25 7.39 3.44 9.53
C ALA A 25 8.60 3.23 8.62
N LEU A 26 8.58 3.77 7.41
CA LEU A 26 9.68 3.76 6.44
C LEU A 26 10.65 4.95 6.62
N GLY A 27 10.44 5.81 7.63
CA GLY A 27 11.33 6.91 7.98
C GLY A 27 10.96 8.26 7.37
N ALA A 28 9.86 8.36 6.62
CA ALA A 28 9.37 9.61 6.09
C ALA A 28 8.62 10.45 7.14
N GLU A 29 8.34 11.68 6.80
CA GLU A 29 7.59 12.62 7.64
C GLU A 29 6.14 12.76 7.18
N THR A 30 5.30 13.25 8.08
CA THR A 30 3.97 13.74 7.75
C THR A 30 3.84 15.17 8.21
N VAL A 31 3.27 16.03 7.37
CA VAL A 31 3.05 17.45 7.66
C VAL A 31 1.58 17.79 7.59
N LYS A 32 1.16 18.73 8.44
CA LYS A 32 -0.21 19.24 8.39
C LYS A 32 -0.34 20.22 7.22
N LEU A 33 -1.34 19.96 6.38
CA LEU A 33 -1.70 20.86 5.29
C LEU A 33 -2.51 22.06 5.83
N PRO A 34 -2.34 23.27 5.26
CA PRO A 34 -3.12 24.45 5.68
C PRO A 34 -4.63 24.26 5.58
N PHE A 35 -5.10 23.58 4.51
CA PHE A 35 -6.53 23.38 4.24
C PHE A 35 -6.93 21.90 4.15
N GLY A 36 -5.97 20.98 4.09
CA GLY A 36 -6.21 19.56 3.83
C GLY A 36 -6.69 19.27 2.41
N HIS A 37 -6.96 18.00 2.14
CA HIS A 37 -7.58 17.56 0.90
C HIS A 37 -8.93 16.91 1.22
N HIS A 38 -10.01 17.50 0.71
CA HIS A 38 -11.38 17.06 0.95
C HIS A 38 -12.19 17.10 -0.35
N GLY A 39 -12.96 16.05 -0.63
CA GLY A 39 -13.82 15.96 -1.80
C GLY A 39 -13.43 14.84 -2.77
N ALA A 40 -14.18 14.72 -3.85
CA ALA A 40 -14.07 13.63 -4.82
C ALA A 40 -13.53 14.09 -6.20
N ASN A 41 -12.79 15.17 -6.25
CA ASN A 41 -12.31 15.81 -7.47
C ASN A 41 -10.82 16.18 -7.44
N HIS A 42 -10.02 15.45 -6.67
CA HIS A 42 -8.58 15.70 -6.55
C HIS A 42 -7.80 14.93 -7.61
N PRO A 43 -7.13 15.63 -8.56
CA PRO A 43 -6.33 14.98 -9.59
C PRO A 43 -5.00 14.51 -9.04
N VAL A 44 -4.70 13.25 -9.30
CA VAL A 44 -3.46 12.58 -8.90
C VAL A 44 -2.82 11.94 -10.13
N VAL A 45 -1.55 12.17 -10.34
CA VAL A 45 -0.81 11.50 -11.42
C VAL A 45 -0.19 10.20 -10.92
N ASN A 46 -0.46 9.13 -11.65
CA ASN A 46 0.24 7.86 -11.50
C ASN A 46 1.59 7.96 -12.24
N LEU A 47 2.69 7.92 -11.51
CA LEU A 47 4.03 8.12 -12.08
C LEU A 47 4.50 6.99 -12.99
N GLU A 48 3.97 5.77 -12.81
CA GLU A 48 4.30 4.63 -13.65
C GLU A 48 3.66 4.73 -15.04
N THR A 49 2.39 5.12 -15.10
CA THR A 49 1.62 5.16 -16.35
C THR A 49 1.53 6.55 -16.97
N GLY A 50 1.82 7.61 -16.21
CA GLY A 50 1.60 9.01 -16.59
C GLY A 50 0.12 9.43 -16.64
N ARG A 51 -0.80 8.54 -16.23
CA ARG A 51 -2.23 8.82 -16.24
C ARG A 51 -2.65 9.67 -15.04
N VAL A 52 -3.60 10.55 -15.27
CA VAL A 52 -4.25 11.30 -14.19
C VAL A 52 -5.50 10.56 -13.73
N GLU A 53 -5.55 10.32 -12.43
CA GLU A 53 -6.69 9.70 -11.75
C GLU A 53 -7.42 10.76 -10.94
N ILE A 54 -8.74 10.79 -11.01
CA ILE A 54 -9.55 11.65 -10.15
C ILE A 54 -9.89 10.87 -8.89
N THR A 55 -9.52 11.44 -7.74
CA THR A 55 -9.55 10.73 -6.47
C THR A 55 -10.47 11.38 -5.45
N SER A 56 -10.98 10.55 -4.54
CA SER A 56 -11.71 10.97 -3.35
C SER A 56 -10.75 11.09 -2.18
N GLN A 57 -10.75 12.24 -1.52
CA GLN A 57 -9.80 12.59 -0.47
C GLN A 57 -10.51 13.09 0.78
N ASN A 58 -9.99 12.74 1.94
CA ASN A 58 -10.44 13.26 3.23
C ASN A 58 -9.33 13.13 4.27
N HIS A 59 -8.35 14.04 4.21
CA HIS A 59 -7.24 14.06 5.16
C HIS A 59 -6.67 15.47 5.35
N ASN A 60 -6.02 15.70 6.48
CA ASN A 60 -5.38 16.97 6.83
C ASN A 60 -3.86 16.91 6.84
N TYR A 61 -3.28 15.73 6.72
CA TYR A 61 -1.83 15.51 6.70
C TYR A 61 -1.42 14.90 5.37
N ALA A 62 -0.22 15.21 4.94
CA ALA A 62 0.39 14.68 3.73
C ALA A 62 1.83 14.26 3.98
N VAL A 63 2.38 13.48 3.07
CA VAL A 63 3.78 13.06 3.05
C VAL A 63 4.52 13.95 2.06
N PRO A 64 5.49 14.78 2.50
CA PRO A 64 6.34 15.54 1.60
C PRO A 64 7.26 14.62 0.81
N ARG A 65 7.42 14.87 -0.48
CA ARG A 65 8.28 14.07 -1.36
C ARG A 65 9.74 14.04 -0.87
N GLU A 66 10.25 15.16 -0.41
CA GLU A 66 11.61 15.33 0.09
C GLU A 66 11.91 14.55 1.37
N SER A 67 10.87 14.09 2.08
CA SER A 67 11.03 13.26 3.28
C SER A 67 11.23 11.76 2.97
N LEU A 68 11.03 11.34 1.73
CA LEU A 68 11.25 9.95 1.32
C LEU A 68 12.74 9.70 1.04
N ASP A 69 13.29 8.68 1.68
CA ASP A 69 14.61 8.14 1.31
C ASP A 69 14.45 7.25 0.07
N PRO A 70 15.04 7.62 -1.08
CA PRO A 70 14.89 6.87 -2.33
C PRO A 70 15.47 5.45 -2.28
N ALA A 71 16.34 5.15 -1.32
CA ALA A 71 16.84 3.79 -1.08
C ALA A 71 15.80 2.90 -0.38
N VAL A 72 14.81 3.49 0.29
CA VAL A 72 13.82 2.78 1.12
C VAL A 72 12.43 2.78 0.47
N ALA A 73 12.01 3.92 -0.06
CA ALA A 73 10.68 4.09 -0.63
C ALA A 73 10.69 5.03 -1.83
N ALA A 74 9.82 4.77 -2.79
CA ALA A 74 9.62 5.59 -3.98
C ALA A 74 8.18 6.09 -4.05
N PRO A 75 7.94 7.35 -4.47
CA PRO A 75 6.58 7.80 -4.75
C PRO A 75 6.03 7.11 -6.00
N THR A 76 4.77 6.71 -5.93
CA THR A 76 4.04 6.10 -7.07
C THR A 76 2.96 7.02 -7.64
N HIS A 77 2.44 7.89 -6.80
CA HIS A 77 1.40 8.85 -7.14
C HIS A 77 1.71 10.21 -6.51
N MET A 78 1.41 11.27 -7.24
CA MET A 78 1.62 12.65 -6.79
C MET A 78 0.37 13.49 -7.00
N SER A 79 0.06 14.37 -6.05
CA SER A 79 -0.98 15.38 -6.20
C SER A 79 -0.58 16.38 -7.29
N LEU A 80 -1.49 16.67 -8.22
CA LEU A 80 -1.27 17.75 -9.22
C LEU A 80 -1.55 19.14 -8.65
N ASN A 81 -2.13 19.23 -7.45
CA ASN A 81 -2.44 20.51 -6.82
C ASN A 81 -1.28 21.09 -6.01
N ASP A 82 -0.51 20.23 -5.30
CA ASP A 82 0.50 20.69 -4.34
C ASP A 82 1.76 19.80 -4.28
N ASP A 83 1.93 18.88 -5.20
CA ASP A 83 3.07 17.95 -5.27
C ASP A 83 3.27 17.08 -4.01
N SER A 84 2.27 16.93 -3.17
CA SER A 84 2.32 15.96 -2.07
C SER A 84 2.29 14.52 -2.58
N VAL A 85 2.90 13.62 -1.83
CA VAL A 85 2.93 12.18 -2.16
C VAL A 85 1.56 11.58 -1.89
N GLU A 86 0.92 11.12 -2.94
CA GLU A 86 -0.40 10.48 -2.91
C GLU A 86 -0.35 8.95 -2.98
N GLY A 87 0.81 8.41 -3.23
CA GLY A 87 1.11 6.98 -3.18
C GLY A 87 2.60 6.73 -3.09
N LEU A 88 2.98 5.66 -2.40
CA LEU A 88 4.36 5.21 -2.29
C LEU A 88 4.46 3.68 -2.30
N GLU A 89 5.64 3.18 -2.59
CA GLU A 89 5.99 1.77 -2.42
C GLU A 89 7.36 1.61 -1.77
N ALA A 90 7.52 0.56 -0.98
CA ALA A 90 8.81 0.18 -0.44
C ALA A 90 9.66 -0.50 -1.52
N VAL A 91 10.91 -0.05 -1.66
CA VAL A 91 11.83 -0.56 -2.69
C VAL A 91 12.09 -2.05 -2.51
N GLY A 92 11.87 -2.82 -3.58
CA GLY A 92 12.13 -4.27 -3.62
C GLY A 92 11.17 -5.11 -2.77
N ARG A 93 10.04 -4.55 -2.33
CA ARG A 93 9.07 -5.23 -1.46
C ARG A 93 7.65 -5.07 -2.01
N ASP A 94 6.80 -6.02 -1.69
CA ASP A 94 5.38 -5.98 -2.07
C ASP A 94 4.54 -5.23 -1.02
N ILE A 95 4.95 -3.98 -0.78
CA ILE A 95 4.40 -3.08 0.23
C ILE A 95 4.20 -1.72 -0.43
N TYR A 96 2.96 -1.23 -0.43
CA TYR A 96 2.62 0.04 -1.06
C TYR A 96 1.40 0.69 -0.39
N SER A 97 1.15 1.93 -0.72
CA SER A 97 0.03 2.68 -0.15
C SER A 97 -0.43 3.81 -1.04
N VAL A 98 -1.66 4.27 -0.81
CA VAL A 98 -2.22 5.48 -1.39
C VAL A 98 -2.86 6.35 -0.31
N GLN A 99 -2.76 7.68 -0.48
CA GLN A 99 -3.31 8.66 0.46
C GLN A 99 -4.82 8.83 0.30
N TYR A 100 -5.30 8.71 -0.92
CA TYR A 100 -6.72 8.83 -1.25
C TYR A 100 -7.51 7.56 -0.90
N HIS A 101 -8.83 7.63 -1.05
CA HIS A 101 -9.76 6.51 -0.82
C HIS A 101 -10.08 5.81 -2.16
N PRO A 102 -9.36 4.75 -2.55
CA PRO A 102 -9.58 4.06 -3.82
C PRO A 102 -10.94 3.35 -3.88
N GLU A 103 -11.51 2.98 -2.73
CA GLU A 103 -12.85 2.40 -2.62
C GLU A 103 -13.98 3.38 -2.94
N ALA A 104 -13.71 4.67 -2.84
CA ALA A 104 -14.66 5.76 -3.12
C ALA A 104 -14.34 6.51 -4.41
N ALA A 105 -13.58 5.89 -5.33
CA ALA A 105 -13.24 6.50 -6.61
C ALA A 105 -14.50 6.86 -7.41
N PRO A 106 -14.59 8.09 -7.98
CA PRO A 106 -15.76 8.53 -8.73
C PRO A 106 -15.95 7.79 -10.06
N GLY A 107 -14.90 7.17 -10.60
CA GLY A 107 -14.95 6.33 -11.79
C GLY A 107 -15.01 4.84 -11.44
N PRO A 108 -15.75 4.01 -12.22
CA PRO A 108 -15.98 2.61 -11.87
C PRO A 108 -14.73 1.71 -11.92
N SER A 109 -13.61 2.20 -12.46
CA SER A 109 -12.41 1.37 -12.71
C SER A 109 -11.09 2.02 -12.30
N ASP A 110 -11.08 3.30 -11.89
CA ASP A 110 -9.84 4.08 -11.81
C ASP A 110 -8.85 3.57 -10.74
N SER A 111 -9.34 2.91 -9.68
CA SER A 111 -8.50 2.42 -8.59
C SER A 111 -8.57 0.90 -8.38
N LEU A 112 -9.30 0.18 -9.24
CA LEU A 112 -9.48 -1.27 -9.12
C LEU A 112 -8.14 -2.03 -9.19
N TYR A 113 -7.19 -1.54 -9.99
CA TYR A 113 -5.86 -2.16 -10.17
C TYR A 113 -5.09 -2.27 -8.86
N LEU A 114 -5.28 -1.36 -7.90
CA LEU A 114 -4.64 -1.39 -6.58
C LEU A 114 -5.09 -2.62 -5.78
N PHE A 115 -6.39 -2.89 -5.76
CA PHE A 115 -6.94 -4.07 -5.08
C PHE A 115 -6.58 -5.37 -5.79
N GLN A 116 -6.54 -5.36 -7.11
CA GLN A 116 -6.10 -6.51 -7.91
C GLN A 116 -4.62 -6.83 -7.65
N ARG A 117 -3.75 -5.80 -7.54
CA ARG A 117 -2.35 -5.97 -7.15
C ARG A 117 -2.25 -6.64 -5.78
N PHE A 118 -2.97 -6.12 -4.79
CA PHE A 118 -2.95 -6.68 -3.43
C PHE A 118 -3.46 -8.11 -3.37
N ARG A 119 -4.53 -8.40 -4.10
CA ARG A 119 -5.04 -9.78 -4.23
C ARG A 119 -3.99 -10.72 -4.80
N ARG A 120 -3.28 -10.34 -5.85
CA ARG A 120 -2.18 -11.15 -6.43
C ARG A 120 -1.06 -11.40 -5.42
N SER A 121 -0.66 -10.38 -4.68
CA SER A 121 0.36 -10.47 -3.64
C SER A 121 -0.02 -11.46 -2.54
N MET A 122 -1.25 -11.40 -2.06
CA MET A 122 -1.76 -12.35 -1.07
C MET A 122 -1.80 -13.78 -1.60
N LEU A 123 -2.23 -13.99 -2.84
CA LEU A 123 -2.31 -15.31 -3.46
C LEU A 123 -0.92 -15.92 -3.68
N ALA A 124 0.07 -15.13 -4.06
CA ALA A 124 1.45 -15.57 -4.27
C ALA A 124 2.10 -16.06 -2.97
N ARG A 125 1.62 -15.59 -1.81
CA ARG A 125 2.13 -15.97 -0.47
C ARG A 125 1.33 -17.07 0.22
N ARG A 126 0.30 -17.62 -0.40
CA ARG A 126 -0.42 -18.75 0.19
C ARG A 126 0.55 -19.91 0.41
N PRO A 127 0.69 -20.44 1.64
CA PRO A 127 1.37 -21.70 1.83
C PRO A 127 0.66 -22.74 0.97
N ALA A 128 1.44 -23.58 0.29
CA ALA A 128 0.87 -24.69 -0.46
C ALA A 128 -0.09 -25.46 0.46
N VAL A 129 -1.33 -25.65 0.03
CA VAL A 129 -2.30 -26.47 0.76
C VAL A 129 -1.69 -27.86 0.81
N ARG A 130 -1.31 -28.33 2.00
CA ARG A 130 -0.85 -29.71 2.17
C ARG A 130 -2.02 -30.61 1.84
N GLU A 131 -1.83 -31.44 0.83
CA GLU A 131 -2.80 -32.50 0.48
C GLU A 131 -3.08 -33.37 1.72
N PRO A 132 -4.32 -33.82 1.95
CA PRO A 132 -4.67 -34.67 3.11
C PRO A 132 -3.80 -35.91 3.28
N ALA A 133 -3.25 -36.45 2.20
CA ALA A 133 -2.33 -37.58 2.20
C ALA A 133 -1.01 -37.28 2.97
N GLN A 134 -0.50 -36.05 2.90
CA GLN A 134 0.74 -35.68 3.60
C GLN A 134 0.54 -35.49 5.10
N LEU A 135 -0.71 -35.27 5.56
CA LEU A 135 -1.03 -35.19 6.98
C LEU A 135 -1.10 -36.57 7.65
N LEU A 136 -1.32 -37.64 6.89
CA LEU A 136 -1.37 -39.00 7.40
C LEU A 136 0.01 -39.64 7.55
N GLU A 137 0.99 -39.27 6.73
CA GLU A 137 2.36 -39.78 6.83
C GLU A 137 3.10 -39.21 8.05
N GLY A 138 2.86 -37.92 8.39
CA GLY A 138 3.44 -37.30 9.58
C GLY A 138 2.97 -37.93 10.91
N LYS A 139 1.81 -38.61 10.91
CA LYS A 139 1.28 -39.32 12.11
C LYS A 139 1.83 -40.75 12.27
N ARG A 140 2.34 -41.39 11.22
CA ARG A 140 2.90 -42.74 11.29
C ARG A 140 4.32 -42.78 11.84
N HIS A 141 5.05 -41.68 11.75
CA HIS A 141 6.41 -41.60 12.34
C HIS A 141 6.44 -41.15 13.82
N ALA A 142 5.32 -40.64 14.35
CA ALA A 142 5.23 -40.20 15.74
C ALA A 142 4.83 -41.34 16.72
N THR A 143 4.49 -42.53 16.22
CA THR A 143 4.02 -43.68 17.04
C THR A 143 5.03 -44.86 17.12
N GLN A 144 6.24 -44.68 16.59
CA GLN A 144 7.32 -45.69 16.68
C GLN A 144 8.57 -45.11 17.40
N GLY A 145 8.35 -44.39 18.49
CA GLY A 145 9.44 -43.91 19.37
C GLY A 145 9.12 -44.23 20.79
#